data_33cc6d639e9bb11113f25820bed81c9a
#
_entry.id   33cc6d639e9bb11113f25820bed81c9a
#
_cell.length_a   1.000
_cell.length_b   1.000
_cell.length_c   1.000
_cell.angle_alpha   90.00
_cell.angle_beta   90.00
_cell.angle_gamma   90.00
#
_symmetry.space_group_name_H-M   'P 1'
#
loop_
_entity.id
_entity.type
_entity.pdbx_description
1 polymer ?
#
loop_
_entity_poly.entity_id
_entity_poly.type
_entity_poly.pdbx_seq_one_letter_code
_entity_poly.pdbx_strand_id
1 'polypeptide(L)'
;MHVLRSVIAVLAVVAFAQLGGVAAAQSVKQIKLSEKQVEGFIAAQKDMAAVTEQMQGGNGDKPDPKVQAELENVAKKHGFANFAEYDEVAANISMVMAGIDPQSKVFTDPKVAIQKEIDEVTADSSIPEKEKKQMLDELNEALKTAQPIQNPGNIELVKKYYEKIDAVLQ
;
A
#
# COMPACT_ATOMS: atom_id res chain seq x y z
N MET A 1 10.93 -26.26 8.44
CA MET A 1 10.06 -26.06 7.25
C MET A 1 8.95 -25.03 7.49
N HIS A 2 9.16 -24.00 8.31
CA HIS A 2 8.14 -22.98 8.60
C HIS A 2 8.53 -21.55 8.18
N VAL A 3 9.76 -21.31 7.73
CA VAL A 3 10.28 -19.97 7.38
C VAL A 3 9.87 -19.52 5.97
N LEU A 4 9.56 -20.46 5.07
CA LEU A 4 9.21 -20.15 3.67
C LEU A 4 7.82 -19.52 3.47
N ARG A 5 6.98 -19.45 4.51
CA ARG A 5 5.62 -18.89 4.41
C ARG A 5 5.51 -17.40 4.74
N SER A 6 6.50 -16.83 5.41
CA SER A 6 6.47 -15.41 5.81
C SER A 6 7.04 -14.46 4.74
N VAL A 7 7.90 -14.96 3.86
CA VAL A 7 8.56 -14.15 2.81
C VAL A 7 7.60 -13.69 1.69
N ILE A 8 6.46 -14.38 1.52
CA ILE A 8 5.53 -14.10 0.41
C ILE A 8 4.59 -12.92 0.71
N ALA A 9 4.42 -12.54 1.97
CA ALA A 9 3.42 -11.54 2.34
C ALA A 9 3.84 -10.08 2.09
N VAL A 10 5.14 -9.78 2.02
CA VAL A 10 5.64 -8.39 1.85
C VAL A 10 5.73 -7.98 0.37
N LEU A 11 5.85 -8.93 -0.56
CA LEU A 11 5.97 -8.66 -2.00
C LEU A 11 4.64 -8.31 -2.71
N ALA A 12 3.50 -8.43 -2.05
CA ALA A 12 2.19 -8.18 -2.66
C ALA A 12 1.80 -6.70 -2.78
N VAL A 13 2.53 -5.79 -2.14
CA VAL A 13 2.18 -4.34 -2.13
C VAL A 13 2.76 -3.57 -3.33
N VAL A 14 3.68 -4.15 -4.10
CA VAL A 14 4.35 -3.46 -5.23
C VAL A 14 3.61 -3.63 -6.58
N ALA A 15 2.56 -4.44 -6.66
CA ALA A 15 1.94 -4.82 -7.94
C ALA A 15 0.96 -3.78 -8.54
N PHE A 16 0.81 -2.58 -7.98
CA PHE A 16 -0.13 -1.58 -8.52
C PHE A 16 0.52 -0.49 -9.39
N ALA A 17 1.83 -0.58 -9.69
CA ALA A 17 2.56 0.44 -10.44
C ALA A 17 3.05 -0.05 -11.82
N GLN A 18 2.29 -0.86 -12.55
CA GLN A 18 2.63 -1.27 -13.91
C GLN A 18 1.71 -0.63 -14.95
N LEU A 19 1.69 0.70 -15.02
CA LEU A 19 1.16 1.42 -16.18
C LEU A 19 2.04 2.62 -16.49
N GLY A 20 3.05 2.39 -17.33
CA GLY A 20 3.59 3.38 -18.24
C GLY A 20 4.62 4.37 -17.69
N GLY A 21 5.89 4.17 -18.05
CA GLY A 21 6.94 5.17 -18.01
C GLY A 21 7.76 5.16 -16.71
N VAL A 22 9.10 5.18 -16.85
CA VAL A 22 10.08 5.27 -15.74
C VAL A 22 9.56 6.06 -14.55
N ALA A 23 8.85 5.38 -13.67
CA ALA A 23 8.45 5.93 -12.39
C ALA A 23 9.70 5.98 -11.53
N ALA A 24 10.36 7.14 -11.50
CA ALA A 24 11.04 7.52 -10.28
C ALA A 24 10.04 7.23 -9.16
N ALA A 25 10.41 6.38 -8.20
CA ALA A 25 9.56 6.04 -7.08
C ALA A 25 9.13 7.36 -6.42
N GLN A 26 7.96 7.85 -6.80
CA GLN A 26 7.43 9.08 -6.23
C GLN A 26 7.12 8.73 -4.79
N SER A 27 7.90 9.32 -3.90
CA SER A 27 7.65 9.20 -2.47
C SER A 27 6.20 9.61 -2.20
N VAL A 28 5.44 8.72 -1.56
CA VAL A 28 4.06 9.03 -1.17
C VAL A 28 4.07 10.30 -0.34
N LYS A 29 3.32 11.30 -0.77
CA LYS A 29 3.12 12.51 0.03
C LYS A 29 2.37 12.14 1.30
N GLN A 30 3.04 12.20 2.43
CA GLN A 30 2.44 11.85 3.70
C GLN A 30 1.62 13.02 4.25
N ILE A 31 0.35 12.76 4.50
CA ILE A 31 -0.61 13.72 5.05
C ILE A 31 -1.09 13.26 6.44
N LYS A 32 -1.56 14.19 7.25
CA LYS A 32 -2.26 13.85 8.49
C LYS A 32 -3.69 13.45 8.15
N LEU A 33 -4.03 12.20 8.37
CA LEU A 33 -5.38 11.68 8.16
C LEU A 33 -6.35 12.19 9.22
N SER A 34 -7.60 12.39 8.83
CA SER A 34 -8.74 12.64 9.71
C SER A 34 -9.69 11.44 9.72
N GLU A 35 -10.48 11.30 10.79
CA GLU A 35 -11.50 10.25 10.86
C GLU A 35 -12.45 10.31 9.67
N LYS A 36 -12.90 11.51 9.29
CA LYS A 36 -13.79 11.72 8.14
C LYS A 36 -13.20 11.18 6.83
N GLN A 37 -11.89 11.37 6.62
CA GLN A 37 -11.22 10.86 5.42
C GLN A 37 -11.13 9.33 5.45
N VAL A 38 -10.83 8.71 6.58
CA VAL A 38 -10.80 7.26 6.71
C VAL A 38 -12.19 6.65 6.51
N GLU A 39 -13.23 7.24 7.09
CA GLU A 39 -14.62 6.80 6.90
C GLU A 39 -15.06 6.99 5.44
N GLY A 40 -14.71 8.11 4.82
CA GLY A 40 -14.97 8.37 3.40
C GLY A 40 -14.28 7.37 2.49
N PHE A 41 -13.02 7.03 2.79
CA PHE A 41 -12.27 5.99 2.09
C PHE A 41 -12.98 4.63 2.15
N ILE A 42 -13.37 4.19 3.35
CA ILE A 42 -14.08 2.93 3.54
C ILE A 42 -15.41 2.91 2.75
N ALA A 43 -16.16 3.99 2.83
CA ALA A 43 -17.45 4.10 2.14
C ALA A 43 -17.32 4.14 0.61
N ALA A 44 -16.21 4.68 0.09
CA ALA A 44 -15.97 4.80 -1.34
C ALA A 44 -15.53 3.50 -2.03
N GLN A 45 -14.97 2.54 -1.29
CA GLN A 45 -14.30 1.36 -1.87
C GLN A 45 -15.17 0.59 -2.86
N LYS A 46 -16.41 0.32 -2.50
CA LYS A 46 -17.34 -0.41 -3.38
C LYS A 46 -17.62 0.34 -4.70
N ASP A 47 -17.82 1.65 -4.62
CA ASP A 47 -18.09 2.45 -5.80
C ASP A 47 -16.82 2.61 -6.65
N MET A 48 -15.66 2.78 -6.03
CA MET A 48 -14.36 2.83 -6.71
C MET A 48 -14.04 1.52 -7.43
N ALA A 49 -14.26 0.37 -6.77
CA ALA A 49 -14.07 -0.96 -7.37
C ALA A 49 -14.95 -1.13 -8.62
N ALA A 50 -16.23 -0.73 -8.56
CA ALA A 50 -17.14 -0.81 -9.71
C ALA A 50 -16.66 0.04 -10.91
N VAL A 51 -16.02 1.19 -10.67
CA VAL A 51 -15.44 2.01 -11.74
C VAL A 51 -14.18 1.37 -12.31
N THR A 52 -13.31 0.83 -11.44
CA THR A 52 -12.06 0.19 -11.89
C THR A 52 -12.29 -1.12 -12.65
N GLU A 53 -13.34 -1.88 -12.33
CA GLU A 53 -13.74 -3.06 -13.10
C GLU A 53 -14.08 -2.71 -14.56
N GLN A 54 -14.68 -1.55 -14.79
CA GLN A 54 -14.97 -1.06 -16.16
C GLN A 54 -13.68 -0.75 -16.94
N MET A 55 -12.58 -0.39 -16.27
CA MET A 55 -11.28 -0.13 -16.92
C MET A 55 -10.64 -1.41 -17.47
N GLN A 56 -10.82 -2.56 -16.82
CA GLN A 56 -10.22 -3.83 -17.25
C GLN A 56 -10.77 -4.35 -18.59
N GLY A 57 -11.91 -3.82 -19.07
CA GLY A 57 -12.48 -4.10 -20.38
C GLY A 57 -11.99 -3.21 -21.53
N GLY A 58 -11.19 -2.18 -21.24
CA GLY A 58 -10.72 -1.20 -22.22
C GLY A 58 -9.31 -1.49 -22.73
N ASN A 59 -9.18 -1.68 -24.05
CA ASN A 59 -7.87 -1.80 -24.72
C ASN A 59 -7.23 -0.44 -24.93
N GLY A 60 -6.53 0.14 -23.95
CA GLY A 60 -5.82 1.38 -24.21
C GLY A 60 -4.89 1.86 -23.10
N ASP A 61 -3.70 2.31 -23.48
CA ASP A 61 -2.64 2.86 -22.62
C ASP A 61 -2.98 4.21 -21.94
N LYS A 62 -4.19 4.72 -22.13
CA LYS A 62 -4.65 5.99 -21.51
C LYS A 62 -5.96 5.76 -20.78
N PRO A 63 -6.11 6.32 -19.55
CA PRO A 63 -7.38 6.31 -18.84
C PRO A 63 -8.48 6.93 -19.71
N ASP A 64 -9.61 6.23 -19.87
CA ASP A 64 -10.78 6.78 -20.56
C ASP A 64 -11.24 8.06 -19.81
N PRO A 65 -11.41 9.20 -20.48
CA PRO A 65 -11.91 10.43 -19.84
C PRO A 65 -13.24 10.25 -19.08
N LYS A 66 -14.09 9.29 -19.49
CA LYS A 66 -15.31 8.95 -18.77
C LYS A 66 -15.02 8.31 -17.43
N VAL A 67 -14.09 7.37 -17.40
CA VAL A 67 -13.65 6.70 -16.17
C VAL A 67 -13.04 7.71 -15.19
N GLN A 68 -12.20 8.61 -15.70
CA GLN A 68 -11.65 9.70 -14.89
C GLN A 68 -12.76 10.57 -14.26
N ALA A 69 -13.77 10.93 -15.04
CA ALA A 69 -14.91 11.71 -14.56
C ALA A 69 -15.75 10.92 -13.53
N GLU A 70 -15.89 9.62 -13.70
CA GLU A 70 -16.60 8.76 -12.73
C GLU A 70 -15.82 8.65 -11.41
N LEU A 71 -14.51 8.44 -11.44
CA LEU A 71 -13.66 8.46 -10.25
C LEU A 71 -13.76 9.79 -9.48
N GLU A 72 -13.75 10.92 -10.21
CA GLU A 72 -13.97 12.25 -9.62
C GLU A 72 -15.34 12.37 -8.94
N ASN A 73 -16.39 11.85 -9.57
CA ASN A 73 -17.74 11.88 -9.02
C ASN A 73 -17.86 11.01 -7.77
N VAL A 74 -17.27 9.81 -7.79
CA VAL A 74 -17.26 8.93 -6.62
C VAL A 74 -16.49 9.59 -5.47
N ALA A 75 -15.30 10.16 -5.71
CA ALA A 75 -14.55 10.85 -4.68
C ALA A 75 -15.37 11.97 -4.01
N LYS A 76 -16.01 12.83 -4.81
CA LYS A 76 -16.88 13.92 -4.32
C LYS A 76 -18.09 13.40 -3.54
N LYS A 77 -18.73 12.34 -4.01
CA LYS A 77 -19.88 11.71 -3.34
C LYS A 77 -19.51 11.26 -1.92
N HIS A 78 -18.28 10.80 -1.72
CA HIS A 78 -17.78 10.29 -0.44
C HIS A 78 -16.99 11.34 0.38
N GLY A 79 -17.11 12.63 0.02
CA GLY A 79 -16.67 13.77 0.83
C GLY A 79 -15.24 14.23 0.59
N PHE A 80 -14.60 13.77 -0.50
CA PHE A 80 -13.32 14.29 -0.98
C PHE A 80 -13.53 15.46 -1.96
N ALA A 81 -12.59 16.39 -2.01
CA ALA A 81 -12.67 17.52 -2.94
C ALA A 81 -12.53 17.05 -4.41
N ASN A 82 -11.72 16.02 -4.65
CA ASN A 82 -11.43 15.44 -5.95
C ASN A 82 -10.83 14.02 -5.79
N PHE A 83 -10.61 13.34 -6.92
CA PHE A 83 -10.00 12.01 -6.91
C PHE A 83 -8.54 12.01 -6.40
N ALA A 84 -7.79 13.09 -6.65
CA ALA A 84 -6.41 13.20 -6.15
C ALA A 84 -6.33 13.23 -4.61
N GLU A 85 -7.27 13.89 -3.93
CA GLU A 85 -7.36 13.83 -2.46
C GLU A 85 -7.70 12.42 -1.97
N TYR A 86 -8.64 11.74 -2.61
CA TYR A 86 -8.94 10.34 -2.31
C TYR A 86 -7.71 9.46 -2.45
N ASP A 87 -6.96 9.61 -3.53
CA ASP A 87 -5.76 8.83 -3.82
C ASP A 87 -4.65 9.10 -2.79
N GLU A 88 -4.42 10.37 -2.41
CA GLU A 88 -3.49 10.71 -1.31
C GLU A 88 -3.91 10.05 0.02
N VAL A 89 -5.19 10.05 0.34
CA VAL A 89 -5.71 9.39 1.56
C VAL A 89 -5.54 7.88 1.48
N ALA A 90 -5.89 7.27 0.36
CA ALA A 90 -5.74 5.84 0.10
C ALA A 90 -4.28 5.39 0.24
N ALA A 91 -3.34 6.14 -0.36
CA ALA A 91 -1.91 5.86 -0.27
C ALA A 91 -1.40 5.91 1.18
N ASN A 92 -1.85 6.90 1.98
CA ASN A 92 -1.46 7.02 3.38
C ASN A 92 -2.06 5.91 4.26
N ILE A 93 -3.31 5.51 4.02
CA ILE A 93 -3.94 4.36 4.69
C ILE A 93 -3.16 3.08 4.36
N SER A 94 -2.90 2.83 3.07
CA SER A 94 -2.19 1.65 2.61
C SER A 94 -0.77 1.54 3.19
N MET A 95 -0.06 2.68 3.27
CA MET A 95 1.27 2.73 3.88
C MET A 95 1.25 2.30 5.35
N VAL A 96 0.25 2.71 6.12
CA VAL A 96 0.11 2.29 7.52
C VAL A 96 -0.34 0.84 7.62
N MET A 97 -1.33 0.43 6.81
CA MET A 97 -1.83 -0.96 6.77
C MET A 97 -0.71 -1.96 6.51
N ALA A 98 0.20 -1.63 5.58
CA ALA A 98 1.36 -2.48 5.24
C ALA A 98 2.31 -2.72 6.43
N GLY A 99 2.34 -1.83 7.41
CA GLY A 99 3.14 -1.98 8.62
C GLY A 99 2.42 -2.70 9.77
N ILE A 100 1.12 -2.97 9.65
CA ILE A 100 0.33 -3.60 10.72
C ILE A 100 0.28 -5.12 10.51
N ASP A 101 0.78 -5.88 11.47
CA ASP A 101 0.63 -7.32 11.47
C ASP A 101 -0.85 -7.71 11.65
N PRO A 102 -1.42 -8.54 10.74
CA PRO A 102 -2.86 -8.82 10.72
C PRO A 102 -3.36 -9.62 11.93
N GLN A 103 -2.47 -10.34 12.63
CA GLN A 103 -2.85 -11.15 13.79
C GLN A 103 -2.70 -10.39 15.10
N SER A 104 -1.53 -9.78 15.31
CA SER A 104 -1.22 -9.08 16.56
C SER A 104 -1.69 -7.63 16.58
N LYS A 105 -2.02 -7.05 15.40
CA LYS A 105 -2.33 -5.63 15.21
C LYS A 105 -1.21 -4.70 15.67
N VAL A 106 0.00 -5.22 15.75
CA VAL A 106 1.21 -4.44 16.07
C VAL A 106 1.72 -3.77 14.81
N PHE A 107 1.96 -2.47 14.88
CA PHE A 107 2.59 -1.73 13.80
C PHE A 107 4.11 -1.84 13.91
N THR A 108 4.77 -2.14 12.80
CA THR A 108 6.23 -2.09 12.64
C THR A 108 6.56 -1.09 11.54
N ASP A 109 7.46 -0.15 11.83
CA ASP A 109 7.93 0.80 10.81
C ASP A 109 8.55 0.04 9.63
N PRO A 110 8.24 0.43 8.37
CA PRO A 110 8.74 -0.26 7.19
C PRO A 110 10.26 -0.46 7.17
N LYS A 111 11.03 0.55 7.59
CA LYS A 111 12.50 0.42 7.66
C LYS A 111 12.95 -0.60 8.68
N VAL A 112 12.28 -0.65 9.83
CA VAL A 112 12.58 -1.63 10.89
C VAL A 112 12.22 -3.04 10.42
N ALA A 113 11.08 -3.20 9.73
CA ALA A 113 10.67 -4.49 9.18
C ALA A 113 11.67 -5.01 8.13
N ILE A 114 12.07 -4.16 7.17
CA ILE A 114 13.04 -4.52 6.13
C ILE A 114 14.41 -4.85 6.75
N GLN A 115 14.88 -4.05 7.72
CA GLN A 115 16.16 -4.33 8.37
C GLN A 115 16.14 -5.68 9.09
N LYS A 116 15.06 -6.01 9.78
CA LYS A 116 14.88 -7.31 10.42
C LYS A 116 14.92 -8.46 9.41
N GLU A 117 14.28 -8.29 8.25
CA GLU A 117 14.30 -9.28 7.18
C GLU A 117 15.71 -9.46 6.58
N ILE A 118 16.47 -8.37 6.42
CA ILE A 118 17.88 -8.41 6.01
C ILE A 118 18.69 -9.24 7.01
N ASP A 119 18.49 -9.00 8.30
CA ASP A 119 19.21 -9.71 9.35
C ASP A 119 18.84 -11.22 9.36
N GLU A 120 17.57 -11.55 9.19
CA GLU A 120 17.08 -12.94 9.11
C GLU A 120 17.63 -13.67 7.87
N VAL A 121 17.57 -13.05 6.67
CA VAL A 121 18.13 -13.63 5.44
C VAL A 121 19.63 -13.81 5.54
N THR A 122 20.34 -12.85 6.15
CA THR A 122 21.79 -12.93 6.36
C THR A 122 22.17 -14.11 7.25
N ALA A 123 21.43 -14.35 8.33
CA ALA A 123 21.68 -15.40 9.29
C ALA A 123 21.25 -16.80 8.80
N ASP A 124 20.33 -16.89 7.85
CA ASP A 124 19.80 -18.17 7.36
C ASP A 124 20.84 -18.89 6.48
N SER A 125 21.44 -19.96 7.00
CA SER A 125 22.39 -20.81 6.28
C SER A 125 21.72 -21.80 5.30
N SER A 126 20.40 -21.93 5.31
CA SER A 126 19.67 -22.84 4.42
C SER A 126 19.42 -22.25 3.03
N ILE A 127 19.56 -20.93 2.87
CA ILE A 127 19.37 -20.23 1.60
C ILE A 127 20.65 -20.34 0.76
N PRO A 128 20.56 -20.83 -0.50
CA PRO A 128 21.72 -20.85 -1.40
C PRO A 128 22.34 -19.46 -1.60
N GLU A 129 23.65 -19.35 -1.63
CA GLU A 129 24.39 -18.08 -1.70
C GLU A 129 23.92 -17.15 -2.82
N LYS A 130 23.60 -17.70 -4.00
CA LYS A 130 23.12 -16.92 -5.14
C LYS A 130 21.76 -16.30 -4.86
N GLU A 131 20.84 -17.06 -4.27
CA GLU A 131 19.49 -16.59 -3.92
C GLU A 131 19.56 -15.58 -2.77
N LYS A 132 20.38 -15.88 -1.74
CA LYS A 132 20.63 -14.99 -0.62
C LYS A 132 21.13 -13.63 -1.08
N LYS A 133 22.10 -13.60 -1.99
CA LYS A 133 22.62 -12.35 -2.54
C LYS A 133 21.53 -11.56 -3.27
N GLN A 134 20.71 -12.21 -4.09
CA GLN A 134 19.61 -11.54 -4.80
C GLN A 134 18.60 -10.95 -3.82
N MET A 135 18.17 -11.72 -2.82
CA MET A 135 17.24 -11.25 -1.79
C MET A 135 17.80 -10.05 -1.02
N LEU A 136 19.07 -10.11 -0.62
CA LEU A 136 19.72 -9.00 0.08
C LEU A 136 19.86 -7.76 -0.80
N ASP A 137 20.15 -7.90 -2.09
CA ASP A 137 20.22 -6.79 -3.02
C ASP A 137 18.84 -6.11 -3.14
N GLU A 138 17.75 -6.89 -3.29
CA GLU A 138 16.36 -6.40 -3.36
C GLU A 138 15.93 -5.71 -2.05
N LEU A 139 16.22 -6.32 -0.90
CA LEU A 139 15.89 -5.75 0.42
C LEU A 139 16.66 -4.43 0.68
N ASN A 140 17.93 -4.37 0.28
CA ASN A 140 18.73 -3.14 0.43
C ASN A 140 18.20 -2.00 -0.46
N GLU A 141 17.71 -2.29 -1.69
CA GLU A 141 17.05 -1.29 -2.51
C GLU A 141 15.72 -0.84 -1.90
N ALA A 142 14.91 -1.78 -1.37
CA ALA A 142 13.70 -1.46 -0.65
C ALA A 142 13.97 -0.57 0.58
N LEU A 143 15.03 -0.87 1.35
CA LEU A 143 15.44 -0.08 2.53
C LEU A 143 15.81 1.37 2.17
N LYS A 144 16.46 1.60 1.02
CA LYS A 144 16.81 2.94 0.55
C LYS A 144 15.58 3.79 0.20
N THR A 145 14.55 3.14 -0.35
CA THR A 145 13.32 3.81 -0.80
C THR A 145 12.24 3.87 0.26
N ALA A 146 12.32 3.02 1.28
CA ALA A 146 11.36 2.98 2.38
C ALA A 146 11.32 4.31 3.14
N GLN A 147 10.10 4.80 3.40
CA GLN A 147 9.88 6.03 4.16
C GLN A 147 9.31 5.69 5.53
N PRO A 148 9.84 6.28 6.61
CA PRO A 148 9.22 6.18 7.93
C PRO A 148 7.88 6.93 7.94
N ILE A 149 6.97 6.51 8.80
CA ILE A 149 5.70 7.22 8.99
C ILE A 149 5.97 8.59 9.64
N GLN A 150 5.69 9.68 8.91
CA GLN A 150 5.90 11.05 9.39
C GLN A 150 4.77 11.55 10.31
N ASN A 151 3.58 10.93 10.21
CA ASN A 151 2.41 11.28 11.01
C ASN A 151 2.02 10.11 11.92
N PRO A 152 2.62 9.97 13.12
CA PRO A 152 2.35 8.83 14.01
C PRO A 152 0.87 8.66 14.40
N GLY A 153 0.10 9.76 14.44
CA GLY A 153 -1.34 9.72 14.68
C GLY A 153 -2.13 8.93 13.64
N ASN A 154 -1.60 8.80 12.42
CA ASN A 154 -2.21 7.97 11.38
C ASN A 154 -2.20 6.49 11.76
N ILE A 155 -1.16 6.03 12.47
CA ILE A 155 -1.05 4.64 12.92
C ILE A 155 -2.21 4.29 13.84
N GLU A 156 -2.46 5.10 14.87
CA GLU A 156 -3.56 4.85 15.81
C GLU A 156 -4.93 4.97 15.13
N LEU A 157 -5.06 5.93 14.22
CA LEU A 157 -6.30 6.12 13.48
C LEU A 157 -6.60 4.92 12.57
N VAL A 158 -5.64 4.46 11.80
CA VAL A 158 -5.80 3.29 10.90
C VAL A 158 -6.03 2.02 11.72
N LYS A 159 -5.32 1.82 12.84
CA LYS A 159 -5.58 0.70 13.77
C LYS A 159 -7.01 0.71 14.31
N LYS A 160 -7.54 1.88 14.67
CA LYS A 160 -8.94 2.01 15.11
C LYS A 160 -9.94 1.52 14.07
N TYR A 161 -9.64 1.73 12.79
CA TYR A 161 -10.52 1.35 11.68
C TYR A 161 -10.07 0.08 10.95
N TYR A 162 -9.03 -0.62 11.45
CA TYR A 162 -8.36 -1.71 10.76
C TYR A 162 -9.32 -2.74 10.18
N GLU A 163 -10.21 -3.31 11.00
CA GLU A 163 -11.14 -4.36 10.57
C GLU A 163 -12.10 -3.88 9.47
N LYS A 164 -12.50 -2.62 9.51
CA LYS A 164 -13.37 -2.03 8.48
C LYS A 164 -12.61 -1.79 7.17
N ILE A 165 -11.36 -1.35 7.27
CA ILE A 165 -10.50 -1.13 6.12
C ILE A 165 -10.16 -2.47 5.47
N ASP A 166 -9.74 -3.46 6.25
CA ASP A 166 -9.40 -4.80 5.79
C ASP A 166 -10.58 -5.46 5.07
N ALA A 167 -11.77 -5.37 5.64
CA ALA A 167 -12.99 -5.94 5.07
C ALA A 167 -13.42 -5.35 3.71
N VAL A 168 -13.01 -4.12 3.40
CA VAL A 168 -13.35 -3.49 2.10
C VAL A 168 -12.23 -3.57 1.08
N LEU A 169 -11.04 -4.04 1.48
CA LEU A 169 -9.89 -4.25 0.60
C LEU A 169 -9.75 -5.71 0.13
N GLN A 170 -10.50 -6.65 0.72
CA GLN A 170 -10.58 -8.05 0.33
C GLN A 170 -11.60 -8.24 -0.78
#